data_13458be184985c2ab410251f0020df0c
#
_entry.id   13458be184985c2ab410251f0020df0c
#
_cell.length_a   1.000
_cell.length_b   1.000
_cell.length_c   1.000
_cell.angle_alpha   90.00
_cell.angle_beta   90.00
_cell.angle_gamma   90.00
#
_symmetry.space_group_name_H-M   'P 1'
#
loop_
_entity.id
_entity.type
_entity.pdbx_description
1 polymer ?
#
loop_
_entity_poly.entity_id
_entity_poly.type
_entity_poly.pdbx_seq_one_letter_code
_entity_poly.pdbx_strand_id
1 'polypeptide(L)'
;QLAANRIDLAIMGQVPERLGLEAIRFMDNPLVIIAPPEHRLVGKKNITVEDLAAESFLVREAGSGTRGAMERFFAAKGLEIRTSMEMSSNEAIKQAVQAGLGLGILSLQTLEMELALQRLAVLAVEGFPIMRHWYLVHRADKRLSPVALAFKQFVLDEGKAKEVG
;
A
#
# COMPACT_ATOMS: atom_id res chain seq x y z
N GLN A 1 -9.48 -18.91 1.78
CA GLN A 1 -10.90 -18.89 1.38
C GLN A 1 -11.07 -19.29 -0.08
N LEU A 2 -10.31 -18.72 -1.04
CA LEU A 2 -10.32 -19.12 -2.46
C LEU A 2 -10.06 -20.63 -2.62
N ALA A 3 -8.98 -21.16 -2.03
CA ALA A 3 -8.64 -22.58 -2.10
C ALA A 3 -9.74 -23.50 -1.53
N ALA A 4 -10.45 -23.04 -0.52
CA ALA A 4 -11.58 -23.75 0.09
C ALA A 4 -12.92 -23.52 -0.64
N ASN A 5 -12.89 -22.85 -1.79
CA ASN A 5 -14.06 -22.51 -2.61
C ASN A 5 -15.20 -21.77 -1.88
N ARG A 6 -14.84 -20.94 -0.88
CA ARG A 6 -15.80 -20.14 -0.10
C ARG A 6 -16.08 -18.78 -0.73
N ILE A 7 -15.18 -18.30 -1.61
CA ILE A 7 -15.33 -17.07 -2.37
C ILE A 7 -14.94 -17.34 -3.83
N ASP A 8 -15.48 -16.58 -4.75
CA ASP A 8 -15.23 -16.69 -6.19
C ASP A 8 -14.02 -15.88 -6.63
N LEU A 9 -13.92 -14.65 -6.12
CA LEU A 9 -12.90 -13.66 -6.48
C LEU A 9 -12.29 -13.06 -5.22
N ALA A 10 -11.04 -12.64 -5.31
CA ALA A 10 -10.36 -11.84 -4.29
C ALA A 10 -9.52 -10.74 -4.92
N ILE A 11 -9.46 -9.59 -4.26
CA ILE A 11 -8.50 -8.53 -4.58
C ILE A 11 -7.39 -8.60 -3.55
N MET A 12 -6.14 -8.72 -4.00
CA MET A 12 -5.00 -8.83 -3.10
C MET A 12 -3.73 -8.20 -3.67
N GLY A 13 -2.87 -7.69 -2.80
CA GLY A 13 -1.59 -7.07 -3.17
C GLY A 13 -0.44 -8.08 -3.33
N GLN A 14 -0.64 -9.33 -2.94
CA GLN A 14 0.36 -10.40 -3.10
C GLN A 14 -0.35 -11.72 -3.37
N VAL A 15 0.03 -12.39 -4.44
CA VAL A 15 -0.57 -13.66 -4.88
C VAL A 15 0.28 -14.82 -4.35
N PRO A 16 -0.31 -15.79 -3.63
CA PRO A 16 0.40 -16.98 -3.21
C PRO A 16 0.76 -17.89 -4.41
N GLU A 17 2.03 -18.28 -4.54
CA GLU A 17 2.55 -19.00 -5.72
C GLU A 17 2.04 -20.44 -5.91
N ARG A 18 1.40 -21.07 -4.90
CA ARG A 18 1.19 -22.53 -4.87
C ARG A 18 -0.28 -22.99 -4.84
N LEU A 19 -1.24 -22.17 -5.21
CA LEU A 19 -2.66 -22.48 -4.99
C LEU A 19 -3.50 -22.72 -6.25
N GLY A 20 -2.89 -22.91 -7.43
CA GLY A 20 -3.66 -23.07 -8.68
C GLY A 20 -4.59 -21.87 -8.93
N LEU A 21 -4.07 -20.67 -8.68
CA LEU A 21 -4.78 -19.41 -8.83
C LEU A 21 -4.41 -18.75 -10.15
N GLU A 22 -5.39 -18.14 -10.78
CA GLU A 22 -5.21 -17.17 -11.85
C GLU A 22 -5.24 -15.78 -11.24
N ALA A 23 -4.23 -14.97 -11.53
CA ALA A 23 -4.10 -13.61 -11.01
C ALA A 23 -3.93 -12.62 -12.17
N ILE A 24 -4.77 -11.61 -12.19
CA ILE A 24 -4.75 -10.55 -13.19
C ILE A 24 -4.41 -9.25 -12.48
N ARG A 25 -3.26 -8.64 -12.84
CA ARG A 25 -2.92 -7.28 -12.39
C ARG A 25 -3.92 -6.32 -13.02
N PHE A 26 -4.46 -5.39 -12.22
CA PHE A 26 -5.44 -4.43 -12.71
C PHE A 26 -5.17 -2.98 -12.26
N MET A 27 -4.32 -2.77 -11.24
CA MET A 27 -4.04 -1.42 -10.76
C MET A 27 -2.68 -1.36 -10.05
N ASP A 28 -1.97 -0.24 -10.22
CA ASP A 28 -0.79 0.08 -9.44
C ASP A 28 -1.16 0.46 -8.00
N ASN A 29 -0.29 0.10 -7.06
CA ASN A 29 -0.48 0.36 -5.64
C ASN A 29 0.84 0.84 -5.02
N PRO A 30 1.36 2.02 -5.44
CA PRO A 30 2.61 2.55 -4.91
C PRO A 30 2.47 2.90 -3.43
N LEU A 31 3.45 2.48 -2.62
CA LEU A 31 3.57 2.91 -1.24
C LEU A 31 4.48 4.11 -1.15
N VAL A 32 4.04 5.11 -0.41
CA VAL A 32 4.76 6.37 -0.17
C VAL A 32 4.96 6.61 1.32
N ILE A 33 5.97 7.40 1.67
CA ILE A 33 6.16 7.91 3.03
C ILE A 33 5.38 9.21 3.15
N ILE A 34 4.58 9.31 4.22
CA ILE A 34 3.77 10.49 4.53
C ILE A 34 4.22 11.15 5.83
N ALA A 35 4.09 12.46 5.85
CA ALA A 35 4.41 13.34 6.97
C ALA A 35 3.34 14.42 7.14
N PRO A 36 3.25 15.09 8.31
CA PRO A 36 2.48 16.33 8.40
C PRO A 36 3.13 17.42 7.53
N PRO A 37 2.37 18.38 7.00
CA PRO A 37 2.87 19.37 6.03
C PRO A 37 4.04 20.22 6.53
N GLU A 38 4.10 20.48 7.83
CA GLU A 38 5.14 21.27 8.50
C GLU A 38 6.38 20.45 8.89
N HIS A 39 6.43 19.18 8.56
CA HIS A 39 7.55 18.31 8.92
C HIS A 39 8.85 18.76 8.25
N ARG A 40 9.98 18.71 8.98
CA ARG A 40 11.31 19.18 8.54
C ARG A 40 11.82 18.61 7.21
N LEU A 41 11.32 17.44 6.82
CA LEU A 41 11.70 16.77 5.57
C LEU A 41 10.81 17.16 4.40
N VAL A 42 9.69 17.84 4.62
CA VAL A 42 8.80 18.28 3.53
C VAL A 42 9.52 19.34 2.69
N GLY A 43 9.47 19.20 1.37
CA GLY A 43 10.14 20.08 0.43
C GLY A 43 11.65 19.82 0.27
N LYS A 44 12.27 18.97 1.11
CA LYS A 44 13.64 18.52 0.91
C LYS A 44 13.72 17.62 -0.33
N LYS A 45 14.65 17.94 -1.23
CA LYS A 45 14.96 17.09 -2.39
C LYS A 45 16.00 16.03 -1.98
N ASN A 46 15.87 14.83 -2.56
CA ASN A 46 16.84 13.73 -2.35
C ASN A 46 16.99 13.34 -0.87
N ILE A 47 15.86 13.03 -0.22
CA ILE A 47 15.87 12.46 1.14
C ILE A 47 16.44 11.06 1.04
N THR A 48 17.53 10.78 1.77
CA THR A 48 18.12 9.46 1.84
C THR A 48 17.42 8.61 2.89
N VAL A 49 17.65 7.30 2.88
CA VAL A 49 17.09 6.41 3.92
C VAL A 49 17.72 6.69 5.28
N GLU A 50 18.98 7.15 5.33
CA GLU A 50 19.68 7.55 6.55
C GLU A 50 19.05 8.77 7.20
N ASP A 51 18.52 9.72 6.41
CA ASP A 51 17.76 10.87 6.93
C ASP A 51 16.53 10.44 7.75
N LEU A 52 16.02 9.22 7.52
CA LEU A 52 14.89 8.66 8.23
C LEU A 52 15.27 7.93 9.53
N ALA A 53 16.56 7.69 9.78
CA ALA A 53 17.02 6.91 10.95
C ALA A 53 16.65 7.57 12.29
N ALA A 54 16.51 8.90 12.32
CA ALA A 54 16.09 9.64 13.49
C ALA A 54 14.56 9.73 13.67
N GLU A 55 13.80 9.33 12.63
CA GLU A 55 12.34 9.45 12.62
C GLU A 55 11.67 8.25 13.29
N SER A 56 10.49 8.52 13.84
CA SER A 56 9.61 7.47 14.37
C SER A 56 8.53 7.14 13.35
N PHE A 57 8.23 5.84 13.18
CA PHE A 57 7.23 5.37 12.23
C PHE A 57 6.00 4.79 12.90
N LEU A 58 4.86 5.13 12.35
CA LEU A 58 3.57 4.53 12.61
C LEU A 58 3.38 3.40 11.61
N VAL A 59 3.23 2.18 12.09
CA VAL A 59 3.22 1.00 11.22
C VAL A 59 1.88 0.27 11.26
N ARG A 60 1.59 -0.43 10.19
CA ARG A 60 0.44 -1.34 10.15
C ARG A 60 0.70 -2.57 11.03
N GLU A 61 -0.36 -3.25 11.39
CA GLU A 61 -0.34 -4.50 12.15
C GLU A 61 0.51 -5.60 11.49
N ALA A 62 0.98 -6.52 12.30
CA ALA A 62 1.69 -7.70 11.82
C ALA A 62 0.83 -8.50 10.82
N GLY A 63 1.41 -8.93 9.71
CA GLY A 63 0.72 -9.60 8.61
C GLY A 63 0.10 -8.66 7.56
N SER A 64 0.11 -7.35 7.78
CA SER A 64 -0.22 -6.37 6.74
C SER A 64 0.78 -6.43 5.59
N GLY A 65 0.27 -6.50 4.36
CA GLY A 65 1.12 -6.45 3.17
C GLY A 65 1.90 -5.14 3.04
N THR A 66 1.38 -4.02 3.57
CA THR A 66 2.08 -2.73 3.61
C THR A 66 3.26 -2.80 4.56
N ARG A 67 3.05 -3.32 5.79
CA ARG A 67 4.14 -3.53 6.75
C ARG A 67 5.23 -4.44 6.20
N GLY A 68 4.88 -5.59 5.64
CA GLY A 68 5.87 -6.51 5.08
C GLY A 68 6.67 -5.91 3.91
N ALA A 69 6.05 -5.04 3.09
CA ALA A 69 6.79 -4.35 2.02
C ALA A 69 7.79 -3.32 2.60
N MET A 70 7.36 -2.57 3.61
CA MET A 70 8.20 -1.62 4.35
C MET A 70 9.40 -2.33 4.99
N GLU A 71 9.15 -3.38 5.76
CA GLU A 71 10.19 -4.15 6.47
C GLU A 71 11.24 -4.70 5.49
N ARG A 72 10.81 -5.28 4.37
CA ARG A 72 11.72 -5.76 3.32
C ARG A 72 12.56 -4.64 2.70
N PHE A 73 11.95 -3.48 2.46
CA PHE A 73 12.66 -2.33 1.87
C PHE A 73 13.77 -1.85 2.80
N PHE A 74 13.48 -1.59 4.06
CA PHE A 74 14.46 -1.08 5.02
C PHE A 74 15.52 -2.13 5.37
N ALA A 75 15.14 -3.41 5.49
CA ALA A 75 16.08 -4.50 5.69
C ALA A 75 17.09 -4.63 4.53
N ALA A 76 16.62 -4.47 3.27
CA ALA A 76 17.50 -4.50 2.10
C ALA A 76 18.48 -3.30 2.06
N LYS A 77 18.16 -2.21 2.75
CA LYS A 77 19.03 -1.03 2.92
C LYS A 77 19.89 -1.09 4.20
N GLY A 78 19.75 -2.15 5.00
CA GLY A 78 20.46 -2.29 6.27
C GLY A 78 20.04 -1.29 7.36
N LEU A 79 18.83 -0.72 7.25
CA LEU A 79 18.31 0.26 8.19
C LEU A 79 17.23 -0.35 9.07
N GLU A 80 17.38 -0.18 10.40
CA GLU A 80 16.32 -0.43 11.36
C GLU A 80 15.54 0.85 11.62
N ILE A 81 14.23 0.82 11.39
CA ILE A 81 13.35 1.96 11.67
C ILE A 81 12.82 1.89 13.10
N ARG A 82 12.68 3.08 13.72
CA ARG A 82 12.03 3.20 15.02
C ARG A 82 10.52 3.14 14.85
N THR A 83 9.89 2.07 15.33
CA THR A 83 8.43 1.98 15.39
C THR A 83 7.93 2.61 16.67
N SER A 84 7.06 3.63 16.58
CA SER A 84 6.43 4.28 17.72
C SER A 84 5.09 3.62 18.10
N MET A 85 4.28 3.30 17.10
CA MET A 85 2.95 2.68 17.29
C MET A 85 2.61 1.72 16.17
N GLU A 86 1.87 0.67 16.51
CA GLU A 86 1.23 -0.24 15.57
C GLU A 86 -0.27 0.07 15.49
N MET A 87 -0.81 0.13 14.27
CA MET A 87 -2.22 0.46 14.02
C MET A 87 -2.84 -0.49 13.00
N SER A 88 -4.10 -0.84 13.20
CA SER A 88 -4.82 -1.81 12.37
C SER A 88 -5.54 -1.20 11.16
N SER A 89 -5.49 0.12 10.97
CA SER A 89 -6.15 0.76 9.83
C SER A 89 -5.32 1.90 9.22
N ASN A 90 -5.50 2.13 7.93
CA ASN A 90 -4.87 3.26 7.23
C ASN A 90 -5.38 4.60 7.79
N GLU A 91 -6.69 4.68 8.12
CA GLU A 91 -7.29 5.90 8.65
C GLU A 91 -6.65 6.31 9.99
N ALA A 92 -6.41 5.33 10.89
CA ALA A 92 -5.73 5.60 12.16
C ALA A 92 -4.32 6.15 11.93
N ILE A 93 -3.55 5.55 10.98
CA ILE A 93 -2.22 6.06 10.63
C ILE A 93 -2.30 7.47 10.06
N LYS A 94 -3.23 7.76 9.13
CA LYS A 94 -3.39 9.11 8.57
C LYS A 94 -3.64 10.15 9.67
N GLN A 95 -4.55 9.87 10.61
CA GLN A 95 -4.86 10.78 11.71
C GLN A 95 -3.66 10.97 12.65
N ALA A 96 -2.95 9.90 12.98
CA ALA A 96 -1.78 9.97 13.85
C ALA A 96 -0.60 10.73 13.21
N VAL A 97 -0.38 10.56 11.89
CA VAL A 97 0.61 11.35 11.14
C VAL A 97 0.21 12.82 11.13
N GLN A 98 -1.06 13.16 10.85
CA GLN A 98 -1.54 14.54 10.91
C GLN A 98 -1.36 15.18 12.31
N ALA A 99 -1.46 14.38 13.37
CA ALA A 99 -1.19 14.81 14.74
C ALA A 99 0.31 14.92 15.09
N GLY A 100 1.22 14.66 14.16
CA GLY A 100 2.66 14.75 14.37
C GLY A 100 3.28 13.62 15.20
N LEU A 101 2.59 12.46 15.33
CA LEU A 101 3.06 11.33 16.15
C LEU A 101 4.16 10.50 15.47
N GLY A 102 4.47 10.78 14.21
CA GLY A 102 5.51 10.10 13.44
C GLY A 102 5.22 10.11 11.94
N LEU A 103 6.09 9.48 11.17
CA LEU A 103 5.90 9.24 9.75
C LEU A 103 5.05 7.98 9.52
N GLY A 104 4.34 7.92 8.39
CA GLY A 104 3.57 6.75 7.99
C GLY A 104 4.00 6.22 6.63
N ILE A 105 3.73 4.94 6.35
CA ILE A 105 3.87 4.37 5.00
C ILE A 105 2.53 3.79 4.59
N LEU A 106 1.95 4.34 3.54
CA LEU A 106 0.64 3.96 3.01
C LEU A 106 0.62 3.94 1.49
N SER A 107 -0.43 3.33 0.95
CA SER A 107 -0.72 3.39 -0.48
C SER A 107 -1.10 4.81 -0.88
N LEU A 108 -0.49 5.34 -1.93
CA LEU A 108 -0.80 6.66 -2.49
C LEU A 108 -2.29 6.78 -2.85
N GLN A 109 -2.90 5.69 -3.32
CA GLN A 109 -4.32 5.63 -3.68
C GLN A 109 -5.27 5.94 -2.50
N THR A 110 -4.80 5.80 -1.26
CA THR A 110 -5.62 6.04 -0.06
C THR A 110 -5.48 7.47 0.49
N LEU A 111 -4.71 8.33 -0.18
CA LEU A 111 -4.29 9.64 0.33
C LEU A 111 -4.90 10.83 -0.44
N GLU A 112 -5.75 10.57 -1.43
CA GLU A 112 -6.26 11.58 -2.36
C GLU A 112 -6.84 12.80 -1.63
N MET A 113 -7.72 12.59 -0.65
CA MET A 113 -8.37 13.66 0.10
C MET A 113 -7.38 14.44 0.97
N GLU A 114 -6.50 13.75 1.67
CA GLU A 114 -5.54 14.37 2.58
C GLU A 114 -4.50 15.21 1.82
N LEU A 115 -4.09 14.75 0.64
CA LEU A 115 -3.17 15.50 -0.23
C LEU A 115 -3.87 16.70 -0.86
N ALA A 116 -5.10 16.55 -1.36
CA ALA A 116 -5.88 17.66 -1.93
C ALA A 116 -6.15 18.76 -0.88
N LEU A 117 -6.39 18.38 0.38
CA LEU A 117 -6.61 19.30 1.49
C LEU A 117 -5.31 19.76 2.18
N GLN A 118 -4.15 19.35 1.68
CA GLN A 118 -2.83 19.66 2.24
C GLN A 118 -2.70 19.30 3.74
N ARG A 119 -3.39 18.24 4.18
CA ARG A 119 -3.30 17.72 5.55
C ARG A 119 -2.15 16.75 5.76
N LEU A 120 -1.65 16.18 4.68
CA LEU A 120 -0.48 15.32 4.63
C LEU A 120 0.41 15.73 3.46
N ALA A 121 1.69 15.44 3.57
CA ALA A 121 2.66 15.58 2.49
C ALA A 121 3.34 14.24 2.21
N VAL A 122 3.68 13.99 0.95
CA VAL A 122 4.51 12.85 0.54
C VAL A 122 5.98 13.27 0.56
N LEU A 123 6.82 12.46 1.19
CA LEU A 123 8.26 12.69 1.23
C LEU A 123 8.95 12.07 0.00
N ALA A 124 9.83 12.84 -0.64
CA ALA A 124 10.62 12.40 -1.80
C ALA A 124 11.87 11.61 -1.37
N VAL A 125 11.67 10.40 -0.87
CA VAL A 125 12.72 9.53 -0.35
C VAL A 125 13.28 8.64 -1.45
N GLU A 126 14.61 8.46 -1.47
CA GLU A 126 15.29 7.56 -2.38
C GLU A 126 14.74 6.12 -2.29
N GLY A 127 14.40 5.54 -3.45
CA GLY A 127 13.80 4.21 -3.54
C GLY A 127 12.30 4.16 -3.29
N PHE A 128 11.66 5.30 -3.01
CA PHE A 128 10.21 5.42 -2.99
C PHE A 128 9.70 6.10 -4.26
N PRO A 129 8.47 5.78 -4.71
CA PRO A 129 7.51 4.84 -4.10
C PRO A 129 7.94 3.39 -4.22
N ILE A 130 7.62 2.56 -3.21
CA ILE A 130 7.72 1.11 -3.35
C ILE A 130 6.59 0.66 -4.27
N MET A 131 6.93 0.24 -5.49
CA MET A 131 5.93 -0.19 -6.47
C MET A 131 5.32 -1.52 -6.08
N ARG A 132 4.00 -1.53 -5.96
CA ARG A 132 3.16 -2.71 -5.74
C ARG A 132 2.02 -2.70 -6.73
N HIS A 133 1.30 -3.81 -6.80
CA HIS A 133 0.16 -3.96 -7.70
C HIS A 133 -1.01 -4.59 -6.96
N TRP A 134 -2.23 -4.27 -7.38
CA TRP A 134 -3.42 -5.00 -7.03
C TRP A 134 -3.73 -6.04 -8.09
N TYR A 135 -4.06 -7.24 -7.61
CA TYR A 135 -4.43 -8.37 -8.45
C TYR A 135 -5.86 -8.79 -8.15
N LEU A 136 -6.61 -9.03 -9.19
CA LEU A 136 -7.86 -9.77 -9.11
C LEU A 136 -7.54 -11.26 -9.27
N VAL A 137 -7.91 -12.07 -8.30
CA VAL A 137 -7.48 -13.46 -8.19
C VAL A 137 -8.68 -14.38 -8.06
N HIS A 138 -8.66 -15.49 -8.80
CA HIS A 138 -9.61 -16.58 -8.68
C HIS A 138 -8.93 -17.93 -8.90
N ARG A 139 -9.61 -19.02 -8.61
CA ARG A 139 -9.10 -20.36 -8.94
C ARG A 139 -9.07 -20.55 -10.46
N ALA A 140 -7.98 -21.08 -10.97
CA ALA A 140 -7.82 -21.33 -12.41
C ALA A 140 -8.77 -22.41 -12.94
N ASP A 141 -9.10 -23.40 -12.08
CA ASP A 141 -9.98 -24.53 -12.39
C ASP A 141 -11.48 -24.23 -12.17
N LYS A 142 -11.82 -23.02 -11.70
CA LYS A 142 -13.20 -22.66 -11.36
C LYS A 142 -13.90 -21.92 -12.49
N ARG A 143 -15.04 -22.43 -12.92
CA ARG A 143 -15.96 -21.67 -13.77
C ARG A 143 -16.69 -20.63 -12.92
N LEU A 144 -16.41 -19.36 -13.21
CA LEU A 144 -17.04 -18.24 -12.51
C LEU A 144 -18.52 -18.12 -12.88
N SER A 145 -19.35 -17.71 -11.92
CA SER A 145 -20.75 -17.39 -12.15
C SER A 145 -20.89 -16.13 -13.04
N PRO A 146 -22.05 -15.90 -13.69
CA PRO A 146 -22.27 -14.67 -14.47
C PRO A 146 -22.05 -13.39 -13.67
N VAL A 147 -22.43 -13.36 -12.39
CA VAL A 147 -22.24 -12.23 -11.50
C VAL A 147 -20.74 -12.01 -11.22
N ALA A 148 -20.00 -13.09 -10.93
CA ALA A 148 -18.56 -13.00 -10.72
C ALA A 148 -17.81 -12.54 -11.97
N LEU A 149 -18.24 -12.99 -13.16
CA LEU A 149 -17.69 -12.53 -14.43
C LEU A 149 -17.96 -11.03 -14.66
N ALA A 150 -19.18 -10.56 -14.42
CA ALA A 150 -19.53 -9.16 -14.54
C ALA A 150 -18.72 -8.29 -13.58
N PHE A 151 -18.56 -8.73 -12.32
CA PHE A 151 -17.71 -8.02 -11.35
C PHE A 151 -16.23 -8.03 -11.76
N LYS A 152 -15.72 -9.16 -12.24
CA LYS A 152 -14.34 -9.26 -12.77
C LYS A 152 -14.13 -8.22 -13.87
N GLN A 153 -15.03 -8.15 -14.85
CA GLN A 153 -14.93 -7.20 -15.96
C GLN A 153 -14.96 -5.76 -15.47
N PHE A 154 -15.91 -5.42 -14.58
CA PHE A 154 -16.02 -4.09 -14.00
C PHE A 154 -14.71 -3.64 -13.32
N VAL A 155 -14.11 -4.51 -12.47
CA VAL A 155 -12.85 -4.19 -11.77
C VAL A 155 -11.70 -3.97 -12.75
N LEU A 156 -11.62 -4.76 -13.83
CA LEU A 156 -10.55 -4.62 -14.82
C LEU A 156 -10.71 -3.35 -15.66
N ASP A 157 -11.92 -2.95 -15.96
CA ASP A 157 -12.20 -1.73 -16.72
C ASP A 157 -11.92 -0.47 -15.88
N GLU A 158 -12.35 -0.46 -14.62
CA GLU A 158 -12.06 0.61 -13.67
C GLU A 158 -10.55 0.74 -13.38
N GLY A 159 -9.84 -0.39 -13.31
CA GLY A 159 -8.39 -0.39 -13.14
C GLY A 159 -7.66 0.31 -14.29
N LYS A 160 -8.04 -0.01 -15.53
CA LYS A 160 -7.48 0.63 -16.74
C LYS A 160 -7.78 2.13 -16.81
N ALA A 161 -8.98 2.55 -16.41
CA ALA A 161 -9.37 3.96 -16.42
C ALA A 161 -8.47 4.81 -15.49
N LYS A 162 -8.02 4.23 -14.37
CA LYS A 162 -7.12 4.90 -13.40
C LYS A 162 -5.64 4.89 -13.80
N GLU A 163 -5.21 4.04 -14.72
CA GLU A 163 -3.82 4.05 -15.23
C GLU A 163 -3.61 5.11 -16.34
N VAL A 164 -4.68 5.60 -16.96
CA VAL A 164 -4.65 6.55 -18.09
C VAL A 164 -4.83 8.01 -17.65
N GLY A 165 -5.21 8.28 -16.42
CA GLY A 165 -5.41 9.61 -15.83
C GLY A 165 -4.26 10.02 -14.91
#